data_9dcc6118d8ab9c69ca67db08896a42da
#
_entry.id   9dcc6118d8ab9c69ca67db08896a42da
#
_cell.length_a   1.000
_cell.length_b   1.000
_cell.length_c   1.000
_cell.angle_alpha   90.00
_cell.angle_beta   90.00
_cell.angle_gamma   90.00
#
_symmetry.space_group_name_H-M   'P 1'
#
loop_
_entity.id
_entity.type
_entity.pdbx_description
1 polymer ?
#
loop_
_entity_poly.entity_id
_entity_poly.type
_entity_poly.pdbx_seq_one_letter_code
_entity_poly.pdbx_strand_id
1 'polypeptide(L)'
;MKTHPWLTPLVFCCALPVQADGLSATRQQELTRFVRQECGFCHGLKLTGGLGSSLSAEAMKDKPAETLTAAILHGIPGTAMPGWAPHLNEADVAWIVQQLQKGFPE
;
A
#
# COMPACT_ATOMS: atom_id res chain seq x y z
N MET A 1 -48.90 42.08 10.45
CA MET A 1 -47.95 41.20 11.10
C MET A 1 -47.03 40.59 10.03
N LYS A 2 -45.80 40.91 10.11
CA LYS A 2 -44.82 40.41 9.14
C LYS A 2 -44.25 39.11 9.68
N THR A 3 -44.58 38.02 9.02
CA THR A 3 -43.92 36.76 9.26
C THR A 3 -42.57 36.79 8.54
N HIS A 4 -41.51 36.77 9.28
CA HIS A 4 -40.20 36.64 8.70
C HIS A 4 -40.00 35.17 8.30
N PRO A 5 -39.71 34.89 7.03
CA PRO A 5 -39.29 33.54 6.68
C PRO A 5 -37.97 33.31 7.36
N TRP A 6 -37.94 32.38 8.27
CA TRP A 6 -36.72 31.89 8.84
C TRP A 6 -35.97 31.14 7.76
N LEU A 7 -35.00 31.81 7.15
CA LEU A 7 -34.01 31.13 6.36
C LEU A 7 -33.14 30.38 7.33
N THR A 8 -33.50 29.13 7.57
CA THR A 8 -32.58 28.19 8.21
C THR A 8 -31.39 28.04 7.28
N PRO A 9 -30.18 28.37 7.71
CA PRO A 9 -29.02 28.06 6.87
C PRO A 9 -28.97 26.55 6.72
N LEU A 10 -29.10 26.09 5.48
CA LEU A 10 -28.79 24.73 5.14
C LEU A 10 -27.28 24.57 5.39
N VAL A 11 -26.93 23.97 6.52
CA VAL A 11 -25.58 23.54 6.76
C VAL A 11 -25.34 22.36 5.83
N PHE A 12 -24.74 22.67 4.70
CA PHE A 12 -24.26 21.64 3.78
C PHE A 12 -23.04 21.00 4.44
N CYS A 13 -23.30 19.96 5.22
CA CYS A 13 -22.23 19.12 5.73
C CYS A 13 -21.66 18.34 4.55
N CYS A 14 -20.60 18.86 3.93
CA CYS A 14 -19.80 18.09 3.00
C CYS A 14 -19.17 16.95 3.79
N ALA A 15 -19.86 15.83 3.88
CA ALA A 15 -19.24 14.60 4.29
C ALA A 15 -18.23 14.23 3.21
N LEU A 16 -16.95 14.46 3.47
CA LEU A 16 -15.89 13.91 2.66
C LEU A 16 -16.02 12.39 2.72
N PRO A 17 -16.00 11.69 1.55
CA PRO A 17 -16.03 10.25 1.59
C PRO A 17 -14.79 9.76 2.34
N VAL A 18 -15.01 9.17 3.52
CA VAL A 18 -13.97 8.41 4.19
C VAL A 18 -13.78 7.17 3.32
N GLN A 19 -12.65 7.12 2.62
CA GLN A 19 -12.27 5.91 1.91
C GLN A 19 -11.91 4.87 2.97
N ALA A 20 -12.87 3.98 3.28
CA ALA A 20 -12.71 2.94 4.29
C ALA A 20 -11.63 1.91 3.92
N ASP A 21 -11.23 1.80 2.62
CA ASP A 21 -10.42 0.71 2.09
C ASP A 21 -9.13 1.19 1.40
N GLY A 22 -8.78 2.45 1.49
CA GLY A 22 -7.64 2.99 0.77
C GLY A 22 -6.69 3.82 1.62
N LEU A 23 -5.41 3.61 1.40
CA LEU A 23 -4.39 4.52 1.88
C LEU A 23 -4.51 5.87 1.17
N SER A 24 -4.17 6.96 1.86
CA SER A 24 -4.10 8.28 1.24
C SER A 24 -3.13 8.29 0.05
N ALA A 25 -3.34 9.20 -0.89
CA ALA A 25 -2.42 9.37 -2.01
C ALA A 25 -0.99 9.66 -1.55
N THR A 26 -0.84 10.46 -0.49
CA THR A 26 0.46 10.76 0.12
C THR A 26 1.14 9.50 0.64
N ARG A 27 0.40 8.65 1.36
CA ARG A 27 0.94 7.40 1.87
C ARG A 27 1.33 6.44 0.75
N GLN A 28 0.53 6.35 -0.30
CA GLN A 28 0.86 5.54 -1.47
C GLN A 28 2.16 6.00 -2.13
N GLN A 29 2.39 7.31 -2.24
CA GLN A 29 3.65 7.86 -2.77
C GLN A 29 4.83 7.52 -1.87
N GLU A 30 4.68 7.62 -0.56
CA GLU A 30 5.71 7.24 0.41
C GLU A 30 6.07 5.76 0.28
N LEU A 31 5.06 4.91 0.19
CA LEU A 31 5.25 3.46 0.04
C LEU A 31 5.88 3.11 -1.31
N THR A 32 5.52 3.81 -2.37
CA THR A 32 6.15 3.62 -3.67
C THR A 32 7.66 3.87 -3.59
N ARG A 33 8.06 4.97 -2.96
CA ARG A 33 9.48 5.26 -2.73
C ARG A 33 10.14 4.24 -1.82
N PHE A 34 9.46 3.86 -0.74
CA PHE A 34 9.96 2.83 0.18
C PHE A 34 10.27 1.53 -0.55
N VAL A 35 9.32 1.02 -1.32
CA VAL A 35 9.49 -0.23 -2.07
C VAL A 35 10.63 -0.10 -3.08
N ARG A 36 10.71 1.00 -3.82
CA ARG A 36 11.79 1.22 -4.78
C ARG A 36 13.16 1.23 -4.12
N GLN A 37 13.29 1.84 -2.95
CA GLN A 37 14.57 1.99 -2.26
C GLN A 37 14.93 0.77 -1.44
N GLU A 38 14.02 0.29 -0.62
CA GLU A 38 14.30 -0.75 0.36
C GLU A 38 14.14 -2.15 -0.22
N CYS A 39 13.02 -2.44 -0.84
CA CYS A 39 12.81 -3.71 -1.51
C CYS A 39 13.70 -3.81 -2.76
N GLY A 40 13.81 -2.74 -3.49
CA GLY A 40 14.62 -2.65 -4.70
C GLY A 40 16.12 -2.92 -4.47
N PHE A 41 16.61 -2.64 -3.28
CA PHE A 41 18.01 -2.92 -2.94
C PHE A 41 18.39 -4.38 -3.18
N CYS A 42 17.50 -5.32 -2.85
CA CYS A 42 17.73 -6.75 -3.07
C CYS A 42 16.98 -7.30 -4.28
N HIS A 43 15.75 -6.81 -4.52
CA HIS A 43 14.89 -7.33 -5.59
C HIS A 43 15.07 -6.63 -6.94
N GLY A 44 16.00 -5.69 -7.03
CA GLY A 44 16.30 -4.93 -8.24
C GLY A 44 15.55 -3.60 -8.28
N LEU A 45 16.17 -2.59 -8.89
CA LEU A 45 15.59 -1.25 -9.00
C LEU A 45 14.28 -1.22 -9.77
N LYS A 46 14.11 -2.16 -10.70
CA LYS A 46 12.86 -2.38 -11.45
C LYS A 46 12.01 -3.50 -10.88
N LEU A 47 12.39 -4.04 -9.73
CA LEU A 47 11.73 -5.17 -9.07
C LEU A 47 11.67 -6.45 -9.92
N THR A 48 12.57 -6.59 -10.88
CA THR A 48 12.62 -7.75 -11.77
C THR A 48 13.63 -8.79 -11.37
N GLY A 49 14.25 -8.64 -10.21
CA GLY A 49 15.24 -9.53 -9.64
C GLY A 49 16.60 -8.88 -9.49
N GLY A 50 17.36 -9.41 -8.57
CA GLY A 50 18.71 -9.00 -8.21
C GLY A 50 19.29 -10.04 -7.27
N LEU A 51 19.76 -9.64 -6.10
CA LEU A 51 20.13 -10.56 -5.03
C LEU A 51 18.92 -11.39 -4.57
N GLY A 52 17.74 -10.76 -4.53
CA GLY A 52 16.47 -11.43 -4.28
C GLY A 52 15.75 -11.77 -5.58
N SER A 53 14.68 -12.54 -5.45
CA SER A 53 13.84 -12.96 -6.57
C SER A 53 13.08 -11.81 -7.22
N SER A 54 12.59 -12.05 -8.44
CA SER A 54 11.71 -11.09 -9.14
C SER A 54 10.41 -10.87 -8.37
N LEU A 55 9.99 -9.60 -8.27
CA LEU A 55 8.70 -9.18 -7.73
C LEU A 55 7.77 -8.67 -8.84
N SER A 56 8.02 -9.06 -10.08
CA SER A 56 7.15 -8.69 -11.21
C SER A 56 5.73 -9.24 -11.03
N ALA A 57 4.76 -8.60 -11.69
CA ALA A 57 3.38 -9.10 -11.66
C ALA A 57 3.29 -10.56 -12.11
N GLU A 58 4.07 -10.94 -13.10
CA GLU A 58 4.14 -12.33 -13.59
C GLU A 58 4.59 -13.29 -12.48
N ALA A 59 5.58 -12.90 -11.69
CA ALA A 59 6.08 -13.71 -10.58
C ALA A 59 5.13 -13.75 -9.38
N MET A 60 4.36 -12.68 -9.15
CA MET A 60 3.56 -12.48 -7.93
C MET A 60 2.09 -12.85 -8.08
N LYS A 61 1.52 -12.79 -9.28
CA LYS A 61 0.07 -12.89 -9.51
C LYS A 61 -0.60 -14.14 -8.95
N ASP A 62 0.09 -15.26 -8.97
CA ASP A 62 -0.44 -16.57 -8.56
C ASP A 62 -0.08 -16.96 -7.12
N LYS A 63 0.65 -16.10 -6.42
CA LYS A 63 1.00 -16.35 -5.02
C LYS A 63 -0.12 -15.87 -4.10
N PRO A 64 -0.48 -16.63 -3.06
CA PRO A 64 -1.48 -16.18 -2.09
C PRO A 64 -1.03 -14.88 -1.42
N ALA A 65 -1.97 -13.92 -1.33
CA ALA A 65 -1.69 -12.62 -0.72
C ALA A 65 -1.22 -12.76 0.73
N GLU A 66 -1.77 -13.72 1.47
CA GLU A 66 -1.38 -14.00 2.86
C GLU A 66 0.09 -14.42 2.98
N THR A 67 0.56 -15.22 2.03
CA THR A 67 1.95 -15.67 1.99
C THR A 67 2.89 -14.50 1.74
N LEU A 68 2.55 -13.64 0.78
CA LEU A 68 3.34 -12.44 0.49
C LEU A 68 3.33 -11.47 1.67
N THR A 69 2.19 -11.28 2.29
CA THR A 69 2.03 -10.43 3.47
C THR A 69 2.90 -10.91 4.63
N ALA A 70 2.87 -12.20 4.93
CA ALA A 70 3.68 -12.78 5.99
C ALA A 70 5.18 -12.64 5.70
N ALA A 71 5.59 -12.86 4.46
CA ALA A 71 6.99 -12.71 4.05
C ALA A 71 7.49 -11.28 4.24
N ILE A 72 6.68 -10.29 3.94
CA ILE A 72 7.05 -8.87 4.12
C ILE A 72 7.07 -8.47 5.59
N LEU A 73 6.01 -8.80 6.34
CA LEU A 73 5.91 -8.42 7.75
C LEU A 73 6.96 -9.10 8.63
N HIS A 74 7.17 -10.39 8.42
CA HIS A 74 7.93 -11.22 9.34
C HIS A 74 9.26 -11.74 8.77
N GLY A 75 9.51 -11.47 7.49
CA GLY A 75 10.66 -12.03 6.81
C GLY A 75 10.48 -13.51 6.48
N ILE A 76 11.50 -14.09 5.89
CA ILE A 76 11.54 -15.52 5.53
C ILE A 76 12.68 -16.13 6.34
N PRO A 77 12.37 -16.99 7.35
CA PRO A 77 13.40 -17.61 8.19
C PRO A 77 14.45 -18.36 7.36
N GLY A 78 15.70 -18.20 7.75
CA GLY A 78 16.82 -18.84 7.07
C GLY A 78 17.27 -18.15 5.78
N THR A 79 16.70 -17.00 5.44
CA THR A 79 17.06 -16.20 4.27
C THR A 79 17.43 -14.77 4.66
N ALA A 80 17.97 -14.01 3.70
CA ALA A 80 18.32 -12.62 3.90
C ALA A 80 17.08 -11.68 3.92
N MET A 81 15.88 -12.17 3.58
CA MET A 81 14.66 -11.37 3.60
C MET A 81 14.27 -11.00 5.03
N PRO A 82 14.40 -9.73 5.42
CA PRO A 82 14.04 -9.31 6.77
C PRO A 82 12.54 -9.10 6.94
N GLY A 83 12.08 -9.02 8.18
CA GLY A 83 10.73 -8.58 8.51
C GLY A 83 10.64 -7.06 8.55
N TRP A 84 9.61 -6.49 7.92
CA TRP A 84 9.41 -5.05 7.82
C TRP A 84 8.34 -4.51 8.78
N ALA A 85 7.79 -5.36 9.66
CA ALA A 85 6.77 -4.95 10.63
C ALA A 85 7.13 -3.69 11.43
N PRO A 86 8.40 -3.42 11.83
CA PRO A 86 8.75 -2.18 12.50
C PRO A 86 8.55 -0.91 11.68
N HIS A 87 8.49 -1.02 10.36
CA HIS A 87 8.39 0.11 9.43
C HIS A 87 7.07 0.17 8.66
N LEU A 88 6.35 -0.94 8.58
CA LEU A 88 5.14 -1.09 7.78
C LEU A 88 4.04 -1.70 8.63
N ASN A 89 2.85 -1.11 8.60
CA ASN A 89 1.67 -1.71 9.21
C ASN A 89 0.97 -2.65 8.22
N GLU A 90 -0.06 -3.36 8.69
CA GLU A 90 -0.79 -4.31 7.86
C GLU A 90 -1.46 -3.68 6.64
N ALA A 91 -2.01 -2.45 6.79
CA ALA A 91 -2.63 -1.73 5.68
C ALA A 91 -1.60 -1.35 4.61
N ASP A 92 -0.40 -0.92 5.03
CA ASP A 92 0.71 -0.64 4.12
C ASP A 92 1.08 -1.88 3.30
N VAL A 93 1.23 -3.01 3.99
CA VAL A 93 1.64 -4.27 3.34
C VAL A 93 0.54 -4.80 2.43
N ALA A 94 -0.72 -4.70 2.83
CA ALA A 94 -1.84 -5.09 1.97
C ALA A 94 -1.83 -4.31 0.65
N TRP A 95 -1.60 -3.01 0.72
CA TRP A 95 -1.48 -2.17 -0.49
C TRP A 95 -0.26 -2.59 -1.34
N ILE A 96 0.89 -2.77 -0.72
CA ILE A 96 2.11 -3.20 -1.43
C ILE A 96 1.89 -4.52 -2.15
N VAL A 97 1.35 -5.52 -1.47
CA VAL A 97 1.07 -6.84 -2.05
C VAL A 97 0.12 -6.73 -3.25
N GLN A 98 -0.95 -5.95 -3.11
CA GLN A 98 -1.90 -5.71 -4.18
C GLN A 98 -1.21 -5.07 -5.40
N GLN A 99 -0.35 -4.09 -5.19
CA GLN A 99 0.39 -3.44 -6.28
C GLN A 99 1.39 -4.40 -6.94
N LEU A 100 2.11 -5.20 -6.16
CA LEU A 100 3.04 -6.18 -6.71
C LEU A 100 2.34 -7.20 -7.60
N GLN A 101 1.16 -7.67 -7.20
CA GLN A 101 0.42 -8.68 -7.95
C GLN A 101 -0.14 -8.19 -9.27
N LYS A 102 -0.35 -6.90 -9.42
CA LYS A 102 -0.87 -6.30 -10.68
C LYS A 102 0.16 -5.47 -11.45
N GLY A 103 1.34 -5.33 -10.95
CA GLY A 103 2.39 -4.48 -11.51
C GLY A 103 2.61 -3.25 -10.65
N PHE A 104 3.78 -3.17 -10.01
CA PHE A 104 4.09 -2.07 -9.09
C PHE A 104 4.25 -0.76 -9.87
N PRO A 105 3.69 0.36 -9.39
CA PRO A 105 3.79 1.65 -10.07
C PRO A 105 5.23 2.15 -10.15
N GLU A 106 5.57 2.82 -11.26
CA GLU A 106 6.86 3.44 -11.50
C GLU A 106 7.01 4.76 -10.75
#